data_16690311980c70e4a8e4db6cd0272bef
#
_entry.id   16690311980c70e4a8e4db6cd0272bef
#
_cell.length_a   1.000
_cell.length_b   1.000
_cell.length_c   1.000
_cell.angle_alpha   90.00
_cell.angle_beta   90.00
_cell.angle_gamma   90.00
#
_symmetry.space_group_name_H-M   'P 1'
#
loop_
_entity.id
_entity.type
_entity.pdbx_description
1 polymer ?
#
loop_
_entity_poly.entity_id
_entity_poly.type
_entity_poly.pdbx_seq_one_letter_code
_entity_poly.pdbx_strand_id
1 'polypeptide(L)'
;MKKAILSVLLIILLVSCSTSRADDFSSIDPDRAMLILLQAERNALISTENSSLYAGGNITLPEAWTVYSQDLPQFRSLLDDYLTAITDSIDNAMSDVTDYLFTCIDNMVIDDVYAYFESGYSSLTDELRLQHSDEIRNIFLTSLEDSSASIGESWQRLSREARIWRENLLNLELVGQAVEVPVLESVSTESIADYAVNAYFSTLAGNEIIQRDRLMSST
;
A
#
# COMPACT_ATOMS: atom_id res chain seq x y z
N MET A 1 37.49 -14.40 -23.16
CA MET A 1 37.54 -12.96 -23.39
C MET A 1 36.20 -12.33 -23.76
N LYS A 2 35.39 -12.91 -24.68
CA LYS A 2 34.07 -12.32 -25.08
C LYS A 2 33.04 -12.16 -23.90
N LYS A 3 33.02 -13.09 -22.93
CA LYS A 3 32.08 -13.02 -21.78
C LYS A 3 32.44 -11.93 -20.76
N ALA A 4 33.73 -11.62 -20.59
CA ALA A 4 34.18 -10.56 -19.68
C ALA A 4 33.86 -9.15 -20.24
N ILE A 5 33.95 -8.97 -21.57
CA ILE A 5 33.64 -7.70 -22.22
C ILE A 5 32.12 -7.41 -22.12
N LEU A 6 31.27 -8.44 -22.25
CA LEU A 6 29.81 -8.29 -22.14
C LEU A 6 29.39 -7.89 -20.70
N SER A 7 30.05 -8.45 -19.68
CA SER A 7 29.78 -8.09 -18.26
C SER A 7 30.20 -6.66 -17.92
N VAL A 8 31.32 -6.18 -18.47
CA VAL A 8 31.76 -4.78 -18.26
C VAL A 8 30.84 -3.81 -19.01
N LEU A 9 30.36 -4.16 -20.19
CA LEU A 9 29.41 -3.34 -20.94
C LEU A 9 28.05 -3.25 -20.24
N LEU A 10 27.57 -4.33 -19.60
CA LEU A 10 26.33 -4.36 -18.83
C LEU A 10 26.43 -3.50 -17.55
N ILE A 11 27.60 -3.53 -16.87
CA ILE A 11 27.84 -2.69 -15.70
C ILE A 11 27.89 -1.20 -16.08
N ILE A 12 28.49 -0.86 -17.22
CA ILE A 12 28.53 0.52 -17.71
C ILE A 12 27.11 1.01 -18.11
N LEU A 13 26.27 0.14 -18.65
CA LEU A 13 24.86 0.48 -18.95
C LEU A 13 24.01 0.66 -17.69
N LEU A 14 24.28 -0.09 -16.62
CA LEU A 14 23.59 0.07 -15.34
C LEU A 14 24.05 1.33 -14.59
N VAL A 15 25.30 1.73 -14.72
CA VAL A 15 25.83 2.97 -14.13
C VAL A 15 25.38 4.21 -14.93
N SER A 16 25.13 4.09 -16.25
CA SER A 16 24.62 5.22 -17.05
C SER A 16 23.13 5.50 -16.85
N CYS A 17 22.34 4.58 -16.26
CA CYS A 17 20.94 4.85 -15.90
C CYS A 17 20.77 5.56 -14.56
N SER A 18 21.84 5.77 -13.79
CA SER A 18 21.79 6.46 -12.50
C SER A 18 22.40 7.87 -12.52
N THR A 19 22.64 8.46 -13.68
CA THR A 19 22.75 9.91 -13.79
C THR A 19 21.33 10.48 -13.82
N SER A 20 20.59 10.34 -12.68
CA SER A 20 19.52 11.24 -12.35
C SER A 20 20.08 12.66 -12.55
N ARG A 21 19.41 13.51 -13.29
CA ARG A 21 19.53 14.95 -13.20
C ARG A 21 19.63 15.29 -11.72
N ALA A 22 20.82 15.57 -11.25
CA ALA A 22 20.99 16.40 -10.09
C ALA A 22 20.62 17.79 -10.60
N ASP A 23 19.31 18.06 -10.67
CA ASP A 23 18.83 19.41 -10.88
C ASP A 23 19.43 20.20 -9.74
N ASP A 24 20.17 21.26 -10.07
CA ASP A 24 20.83 22.11 -9.08
C ASP A 24 19.74 22.90 -8.33
N PHE A 25 19.15 22.26 -7.34
CA PHE A 25 18.09 22.87 -6.50
C PHE A 25 18.56 24.12 -5.76
N SER A 26 19.89 24.30 -5.60
CA SER A 26 20.46 25.48 -4.96
C SER A 26 20.23 26.76 -5.76
N SER A 27 19.82 26.67 -7.01
CA SER A 27 19.43 27.79 -7.86
C SER A 27 17.99 28.29 -7.63
N ILE A 28 17.17 27.52 -6.94
CA ILE A 28 15.78 27.87 -6.61
C ILE A 28 15.79 28.69 -5.31
N ASP A 29 15.05 29.79 -5.29
CA ASP A 29 14.84 30.54 -4.05
C ASP A 29 14.23 29.68 -2.93
N PRO A 30 14.71 29.78 -1.67
CA PRO A 30 14.25 28.94 -0.57
C PRO A 30 12.73 29.00 -0.34
N ASP A 31 12.12 30.19 -0.43
CA ASP A 31 10.68 30.35 -0.22
C ASP A 31 9.90 29.64 -1.33
N ARG A 32 10.42 29.68 -2.55
CA ARG A 32 9.84 28.96 -3.68
C ARG A 32 10.05 27.46 -3.57
N ALA A 33 11.21 27.01 -3.14
CA ALA A 33 11.47 25.59 -2.87
C ALA A 33 10.52 25.05 -1.80
N MET A 34 10.31 25.80 -0.72
CA MET A 34 9.34 25.48 0.33
C MET A 34 7.92 25.38 -0.22
N LEU A 35 7.51 26.33 -1.05
CA LEU A 35 6.18 26.31 -1.67
C LEU A 35 5.98 25.07 -2.55
N ILE A 36 6.99 24.73 -3.38
CA ILE A 36 6.94 23.54 -4.24
C ILE A 36 6.81 22.26 -3.38
N LEU A 37 7.62 22.13 -2.34
CA LEU A 37 7.63 20.98 -1.46
C LEU A 37 6.26 20.77 -0.80
N LEU A 38 5.74 21.78 -0.11
CA LEU A 38 4.46 21.70 0.60
C LEU A 38 3.27 21.57 -0.35
N GLN A 39 3.29 22.24 -1.50
CA GLN A 39 2.22 22.14 -2.48
C GLN A 39 2.20 20.77 -3.16
N ALA A 40 3.37 20.18 -3.44
CA ALA A 40 3.48 18.86 -4.00
C ALA A 40 2.87 17.81 -3.06
N GLU A 41 3.23 17.88 -1.77
CA GLU A 41 2.70 16.96 -0.77
C GLU A 41 1.20 17.11 -0.56
N ARG A 42 0.69 18.33 -0.48
CA ARG A 42 -0.77 18.57 -0.38
C ARG A 42 -1.53 18.01 -1.58
N ASN A 43 -1.00 18.19 -2.80
CA ASN A 43 -1.60 17.63 -4.00
C ASN A 43 -1.49 16.11 -4.02
N ALA A 44 -0.39 15.55 -3.49
CA ALA A 44 -0.18 14.11 -3.36
C ALA A 44 -1.20 13.48 -2.38
N LEU A 45 -1.46 14.11 -1.23
CA LEU A 45 -2.48 13.68 -0.27
C LEU A 45 -3.86 13.62 -0.91
N ILE A 46 -4.29 14.68 -1.61
CA ILE A 46 -5.58 14.71 -2.33
C ILE A 46 -5.64 13.61 -3.40
N SER A 47 -4.54 13.40 -4.12
CA SER A 47 -4.48 12.36 -5.15
C SER A 47 -4.55 10.96 -4.53
N THR A 48 -3.95 10.76 -3.36
CA THR A 48 -3.95 9.49 -2.63
C THR A 48 -5.32 9.19 -2.05
N GLU A 49 -5.99 10.16 -1.45
CA GLU A 49 -7.37 10.03 -0.94
C GLU A 49 -8.35 9.56 -2.04
N ASN A 50 -8.19 10.08 -3.24
CA ASN A 50 -9.05 9.74 -4.39
C ASN A 50 -8.61 8.45 -5.12
N SER A 51 -7.58 7.76 -4.63
CA SER A 51 -7.11 6.49 -5.18
C SER A 51 -7.60 5.33 -4.33
N SER A 52 -8.02 4.23 -4.97
CA SER A 52 -8.23 2.99 -4.23
C SER A 52 -6.88 2.37 -3.88
N LEU A 53 -6.60 2.17 -2.60
CA LEU A 53 -5.36 1.50 -2.14
C LEU A 53 -5.30 0.04 -2.58
N TYR A 54 -6.43 -0.54 -2.94
CA TYR A 54 -6.57 -1.95 -3.33
C TYR A 54 -6.82 -2.16 -4.83
N ALA A 55 -6.71 -1.13 -5.65
CA ALA A 55 -6.86 -1.26 -7.10
C ALA A 55 -5.75 -2.16 -7.67
N GLY A 56 -5.86 -3.44 -7.49
CA GLY A 56 -4.90 -4.41 -8.02
C GLY A 56 -4.72 -5.70 -7.19
N GLY A 57 -5.49 -5.93 -6.14
CA GLY A 57 -5.53 -7.24 -5.47
C GLY A 57 -4.26 -7.58 -4.67
N ASN A 58 -3.60 -6.60 -4.08
CA ASN A 58 -2.31 -6.77 -3.40
C ASN A 58 -2.38 -7.15 -1.91
N ILE A 59 -3.54 -7.52 -1.37
CA ILE A 59 -3.55 -8.22 -0.09
C ILE A 59 -2.89 -9.56 -0.33
N THR A 60 -1.71 -9.78 0.27
CA THR A 60 -1.07 -11.09 0.23
C THR A 60 -1.93 -12.08 1.01
N LEU A 61 -2.74 -12.83 0.27
CA LEU A 61 -3.57 -13.87 0.87
C LEU A 61 -2.67 -15.02 1.35
N PRO A 62 -2.99 -15.65 2.49
CA PRO A 62 -2.29 -16.84 2.94
C PRO A 62 -2.26 -17.91 1.83
N GLU A 63 -1.14 -18.60 1.66
CA GLU A 63 -0.97 -19.64 0.62
C GLU A 63 -2.09 -20.69 0.67
N ALA A 64 -2.56 -21.01 1.88
CA ALA A 64 -3.69 -21.89 2.12
C ALA A 64 -4.95 -21.53 1.33
N TRP A 65 -5.17 -20.25 1.02
CA TRP A 65 -6.36 -19.78 0.31
C TRP A 65 -6.33 -20.09 -1.18
N THR A 66 -5.14 -20.31 -1.75
CA THR A 66 -4.99 -20.64 -3.18
C THR A 66 -5.63 -22.00 -3.51
N VAL A 67 -5.56 -22.96 -2.60
CA VAL A 67 -6.19 -24.29 -2.77
C VAL A 67 -7.71 -24.14 -2.92
N TYR A 68 -8.33 -23.34 -2.05
CA TYR A 68 -9.78 -23.11 -2.11
C TYR A 68 -10.20 -22.36 -3.38
N SER A 69 -9.40 -21.40 -3.84
CA SER A 69 -9.72 -20.63 -5.04
C SER A 69 -9.66 -21.43 -6.33
N GLN A 70 -8.91 -22.54 -6.35
CA GLN A 70 -8.79 -23.42 -7.51
C GLN A 70 -9.94 -24.43 -7.59
N ASP A 71 -10.35 -24.98 -6.45
CA ASP A 71 -11.21 -26.16 -6.41
C ASP A 71 -12.64 -25.87 -5.95
N LEU A 72 -12.91 -24.70 -5.35
CA LEU A 72 -14.24 -24.31 -4.90
C LEU A 72 -14.81 -23.19 -5.79
N PRO A 73 -15.79 -23.48 -6.68
CA PRO A 73 -16.25 -22.50 -7.69
C PRO A 73 -16.83 -21.21 -7.10
N GLN A 74 -17.47 -21.29 -5.92
CA GLN A 74 -18.09 -20.12 -5.25
C GLN A 74 -17.09 -19.36 -4.39
N PHE A 75 -15.89 -19.91 -4.13
CA PHE A 75 -14.92 -19.33 -3.21
C PHE A 75 -14.46 -17.94 -3.66
N ARG A 76 -14.25 -17.75 -4.96
CA ARG A 76 -13.83 -16.44 -5.51
C ARG A 76 -14.83 -15.36 -5.22
N SER A 77 -16.11 -15.59 -5.46
CA SER A 77 -17.15 -14.59 -5.20
C SER A 77 -17.25 -14.26 -3.71
N LEU A 78 -17.16 -15.25 -2.84
CA LEU A 78 -17.20 -15.05 -1.39
C LEU A 78 -15.94 -14.38 -0.88
N LEU A 79 -14.79 -14.68 -1.48
CA LEU A 79 -13.53 -14.00 -1.22
C LEU A 79 -13.60 -12.53 -1.66
N ASP A 80 -14.13 -12.26 -2.84
CA ASP A 80 -14.32 -10.91 -3.34
C ASP A 80 -15.24 -10.10 -2.42
N ASP A 81 -16.34 -10.69 -1.92
CA ASP A 81 -17.24 -10.06 -0.94
C ASP A 81 -16.50 -9.71 0.37
N TYR A 82 -15.66 -10.63 0.85
CA TYR A 82 -14.87 -10.41 2.07
C TYR A 82 -13.80 -9.32 1.88
N LEU A 83 -13.08 -9.36 0.77
CA LEU A 83 -12.08 -8.36 0.44
C LEU A 83 -12.71 -6.98 0.19
N THR A 84 -13.90 -6.94 -0.42
CA THR A 84 -14.66 -5.70 -0.61
C THR A 84 -15.03 -5.08 0.72
N ALA A 85 -15.53 -5.86 1.69
CA ALA A 85 -15.87 -5.34 3.01
C ALA A 85 -14.66 -4.74 3.75
N ILE A 86 -13.48 -5.33 3.59
CA ILE A 86 -12.22 -4.78 4.11
C ILE A 86 -11.83 -3.49 3.38
N THR A 87 -11.88 -3.51 2.06
CA THR A 87 -11.52 -2.36 1.21
C THR A 87 -12.41 -1.16 1.49
N ASP A 88 -13.73 -1.37 1.55
CA ASP A 88 -14.69 -0.30 1.87
C ASP A 88 -14.39 0.33 3.23
N SER A 89 -14.00 -0.49 4.22
CA SER A 89 -13.59 0.02 5.54
C SER A 89 -12.36 0.90 5.47
N ILE A 90 -11.36 0.51 4.69
CA ILE A 90 -10.12 1.28 4.53
C ILE A 90 -10.38 2.55 3.71
N ASP A 91 -11.14 2.46 2.63
CA ASP A 91 -11.49 3.62 1.80
C ASP A 91 -12.30 4.65 2.62
N ASN A 92 -13.14 4.22 3.55
CA ASN A 92 -13.85 5.11 4.47
C ASN A 92 -12.92 5.88 5.41
N ALA A 93 -11.77 5.32 5.78
CA ALA A 93 -10.77 5.99 6.63
C ALA A 93 -9.87 6.98 5.88
N MET A 94 -9.86 6.96 4.54
CA MET A 94 -8.92 7.75 3.74
C MET A 94 -9.04 9.26 3.99
N SER A 95 -10.27 9.76 4.15
CA SER A 95 -10.50 11.19 4.45
C SER A 95 -9.93 11.58 5.80
N ASP A 96 -10.11 10.75 6.84
CA ASP A 96 -9.60 11.02 8.18
C ASP A 96 -8.07 11.00 8.21
N VAL A 97 -7.44 10.08 7.46
CA VAL A 97 -5.98 10.03 7.30
C VAL A 97 -5.47 11.29 6.59
N THR A 98 -6.15 11.70 5.52
CA THR A 98 -5.79 12.91 4.75
C THR A 98 -5.89 14.16 5.61
N ASP A 99 -6.98 14.35 6.35
CA ASP A 99 -7.21 15.49 7.25
C ASP A 99 -6.17 15.54 8.38
N TYR A 100 -5.84 14.37 8.94
CA TYR A 100 -4.77 14.26 9.94
C TYR A 100 -3.42 14.71 9.37
N LEU A 101 -3.04 14.20 8.20
CA LEU A 101 -1.76 14.56 7.58
C LEU A 101 -1.70 16.01 7.10
N PHE A 102 -2.81 16.59 6.64
CA PHE A 102 -2.87 18.03 6.37
C PHE A 102 -2.53 18.85 7.63
N THR A 103 -3.09 18.44 8.78
CA THR A 103 -2.78 19.09 10.06
C THR A 103 -1.30 18.95 10.43
N CYS A 104 -0.69 17.78 10.15
CA CYS A 104 0.74 17.55 10.39
C CYS A 104 1.60 18.45 9.51
N ILE A 105 1.30 18.55 8.21
CA ILE A 105 2.03 19.40 7.27
C ILE A 105 1.91 20.88 7.66
N ASP A 106 0.73 21.34 8.08
CA ASP A 106 0.49 22.71 8.46
C ASP A 106 1.28 23.15 9.72
N ASN A 107 1.62 22.19 10.56
CA ASN A 107 2.41 22.41 11.79
C ASN A 107 3.88 22.01 11.65
N MET A 108 4.30 21.50 10.47
CA MET A 108 5.66 21.04 10.26
C MET A 108 6.63 22.22 10.19
N VAL A 109 7.74 22.11 10.91
CA VAL A 109 8.86 23.06 10.84
C VAL A 109 9.94 22.46 9.95
N ILE A 110 10.22 23.12 8.84
CA ILE A 110 11.25 22.73 7.87
C ILE A 110 12.39 23.74 7.95
N ASP A 111 13.47 23.35 8.61
CA ASP A 111 14.64 24.22 8.81
C ASP A 111 15.51 24.33 7.56
N ASP A 112 15.64 23.24 6.80
CA ASP A 112 16.42 23.16 5.57
C ASP A 112 15.60 22.47 4.46
N VAL A 113 15.00 23.29 3.61
CA VAL A 113 14.18 22.80 2.49
C VAL A 113 15.02 22.05 1.44
N TYR A 114 16.29 22.45 1.25
CA TYR A 114 17.13 21.82 0.25
C TYR A 114 17.50 20.38 0.63
N ALA A 115 17.64 20.10 1.93
CA ALA A 115 17.86 18.74 2.41
C ALA A 115 16.75 17.77 1.97
N TYR A 116 15.50 18.24 1.87
CA TYR A 116 14.38 17.44 1.35
C TYR A 116 14.48 17.17 -0.15
N PHE A 117 15.01 18.10 -0.93
CA PHE A 117 15.25 17.88 -2.35
C PHE A 117 16.44 16.97 -2.61
N GLU A 118 17.49 17.07 -1.80
CA GLU A 118 18.69 16.23 -1.91
C GLU A 118 18.44 14.79 -1.45
N SER A 119 17.58 14.57 -0.46
CA SER A 119 17.27 13.23 0.07
C SER A 119 16.32 12.42 -0.82
N GLY A 120 15.67 13.04 -1.81
CA GLY A 120 14.83 12.33 -2.79
C GLY A 120 13.48 13.01 -3.06
N TYR A 121 12.79 12.52 -4.08
CA TYR A 121 11.52 13.09 -4.54
C TYR A 121 10.31 12.73 -3.66
N SER A 122 10.47 11.79 -2.72
CA SER A 122 9.43 11.37 -1.74
C SER A 122 9.82 11.68 -0.29
N SER A 123 10.76 12.56 -0.10
CA SER A 123 11.38 12.81 1.21
C SER A 123 10.41 13.33 2.26
N LEU A 124 9.38 14.11 1.87
CA LEU A 124 8.39 14.60 2.80
C LEU A 124 7.42 13.49 3.22
N THR A 125 7.00 12.64 2.28
CA THR A 125 6.25 11.42 2.57
C THR A 125 7.03 10.48 3.50
N ASP A 126 8.35 10.31 3.29
CA ASP A 126 9.20 9.47 4.13
C ASP A 126 9.28 9.98 5.56
N GLU A 127 9.37 11.32 5.73
CA GLU A 127 9.34 11.97 7.05
C GLU A 127 7.97 11.80 7.73
N LEU A 128 6.86 12.03 7.02
CA LEU A 128 5.50 11.81 7.51
C LEU A 128 5.30 10.35 7.95
N ARG A 129 5.79 9.41 7.15
CA ARG A 129 5.75 7.99 7.48
C ARG A 129 6.49 7.69 8.77
N LEU A 130 7.70 8.22 8.92
CA LEU A 130 8.52 7.99 10.10
C LEU A 130 7.85 8.51 11.38
N GLN A 131 7.21 9.67 11.29
CA GLN A 131 6.64 10.34 12.47
C GLN A 131 5.21 9.90 12.79
N HIS A 132 4.42 9.51 11.79
CA HIS A 132 2.96 9.41 11.92
C HIS A 132 2.37 8.03 11.56
N SER A 133 3.19 7.02 11.25
CA SER A 133 2.69 5.67 10.88
C SER A 133 1.77 5.06 11.94
N ASP A 134 2.10 5.24 13.22
CA ASP A 134 1.34 4.65 14.32
C ASP A 134 -0.07 5.27 14.44
N GLU A 135 -0.17 6.60 14.25
CA GLU A 135 -1.45 7.31 14.30
C GLU A 135 -2.34 6.94 13.11
N ILE A 136 -1.76 6.88 11.92
CA ILE A 136 -2.47 6.44 10.71
C ILE A 136 -2.93 4.99 10.85
N ARG A 137 -2.09 4.13 11.44
CA ARG A 137 -2.47 2.77 11.77
C ARG A 137 -3.68 2.71 12.70
N ASN A 138 -3.75 3.57 13.70
CA ASN A 138 -4.87 3.65 14.63
C ASN A 138 -6.16 4.13 13.92
N ILE A 139 -6.07 5.07 12.97
CA ILE A 139 -7.21 5.50 12.16
C ILE A 139 -7.77 4.32 11.36
N PHE A 140 -6.92 3.56 10.67
CA PHE A 140 -7.34 2.36 9.94
C PHE A 140 -7.92 1.29 10.87
N LEU A 141 -7.30 1.05 12.03
CA LEU A 141 -7.83 0.09 13.02
C LEU A 141 -9.23 0.47 13.47
N THR A 142 -9.46 1.73 13.80
CA THR A 142 -10.78 2.22 14.21
C THR A 142 -11.82 1.97 13.13
N SER A 143 -11.53 2.29 11.88
CA SER A 143 -12.45 2.04 10.77
C SER A 143 -12.74 0.55 10.55
N LEU A 144 -11.72 -0.31 10.69
CA LEU A 144 -11.89 -1.76 10.60
C LEU A 144 -12.72 -2.32 11.76
N GLU A 145 -12.56 -1.78 12.97
CA GLU A 145 -13.37 -2.13 14.14
C GLU A 145 -14.84 -1.71 13.95
N ASP A 146 -15.08 -0.50 13.46
CA ASP A 146 -16.43 0.01 13.16
C ASP A 146 -17.13 -0.84 12.08
N SER A 147 -16.37 -1.37 11.13
CA SER A 147 -16.84 -2.25 10.07
C SER A 147 -16.83 -3.74 10.43
N SER A 148 -16.47 -4.08 11.68
CA SER A 148 -16.25 -5.48 12.12
C SER A 148 -17.46 -6.40 11.90
N ALA A 149 -18.68 -5.87 11.98
CA ALA A 149 -19.90 -6.63 11.74
C ALA A 149 -20.00 -7.09 10.28
N SER A 150 -19.79 -6.22 9.29
CA SER A 150 -19.88 -6.55 7.87
C SER A 150 -18.71 -7.44 7.42
N ILE A 151 -17.49 -7.16 7.90
CA ILE A 151 -16.30 -7.96 7.66
C ILE A 151 -16.49 -9.37 8.25
N GLY A 152 -16.99 -9.45 9.50
CA GLY A 152 -17.27 -10.71 10.18
C GLY A 152 -18.36 -11.54 9.49
N GLU A 153 -19.42 -10.90 8.98
CA GLU A 153 -20.49 -11.59 8.25
C GLU A 153 -19.96 -12.16 6.92
N SER A 154 -19.19 -11.40 6.18
CA SER A 154 -18.57 -11.87 4.92
C SER A 154 -17.57 -12.99 5.18
N TRP A 155 -16.76 -12.89 6.24
CA TRP A 155 -15.87 -13.96 6.68
C TRP A 155 -16.63 -15.22 7.08
N GLN A 156 -17.75 -15.11 7.82
CA GLN A 156 -18.55 -16.27 8.21
C GLN A 156 -19.14 -17.00 6.99
N ARG A 157 -19.56 -16.29 5.96
CA ARG A 157 -20.03 -16.90 4.72
C ARG A 157 -18.91 -17.65 4.02
N LEU A 158 -17.76 -17.01 3.83
CA LEU A 158 -16.58 -17.59 3.19
C LEU A 158 -16.07 -18.83 3.94
N SER A 159 -15.85 -18.70 5.25
CA SER A 159 -15.31 -19.78 6.08
C SER A 159 -16.27 -20.97 6.22
N ARG A 160 -17.58 -20.73 6.19
CA ARG A 160 -18.60 -21.81 6.20
C ARG A 160 -18.49 -22.67 4.95
N GLU A 161 -18.44 -22.04 3.77
CA GLU A 161 -18.34 -22.78 2.50
C GLU A 161 -17.02 -23.55 2.40
N ALA A 162 -15.92 -22.93 2.80
CA ALA A 162 -14.61 -23.59 2.87
C ALA A 162 -14.63 -24.81 3.81
N ARG A 163 -15.28 -24.70 4.97
CA ARG A 163 -15.41 -25.79 5.92
C ARG A 163 -16.24 -26.95 5.35
N ILE A 164 -17.40 -26.65 4.74
CA ILE A 164 -18.27 -27.68 4.12
C ILE A 164 -17.49 -28.43 3.03
N TRP A 165 -16.79 -27.71 2.18
CA TRP A 165 -15.97 -28.31 1.14
C TRP A 165 -14.86 -29.18 1.71
N ARG A 166 -14.14 -28.71 2.74
CA ARG A 166 -13.10 -29.47 3.45
C ARG A 166 -13.66 -30.76 4.08
N GLU A 167 -14.81 -30.65 4.76
CA GLU A 167 -15.48 -31.83 5.37
C GLU A 167 -15.87 -32.88 4.31
N ASN A 168 -16.34 -32.42 3.13
CA ASN A 168 -16.65 -33.34 2.03
C ASN A 168 -15.40 -34.02 1.49
N LEU A 169 -14.27 -33.35 1.36
CA LEU A 169 -13.01 -33.97 0.95
C LEU A 169 -12.49 -34.96 1.97
N LEU A 170 -12.52 -34.66 3.26
CA LEU A 170 -12.10 -35.55 4.33
C LEU A 170 -12.97 -36.81 4.38
N ASN A 171 -14.25 -36.72 4.03
CA ASN A 171 -15.10 -37.90 3.89
C ASN A 171 -14.69 -38.78 2.70
N LEU A 172 -14.07 -38.23 1.65
CA LEU A 172 -13.48 -38.98 0.54
C LEU A 172 -12.16 -39.66 0.94
N GLU A 173 -11.38 -39.10 1.88
CA GLU A 173 -10.19 -39.76 2.44
C GLU A 173 -10.51 -41.10 3.12
N LEU A 174 -11.66 -41.23 3.76
CA LEU A 174 -12.13 -42.48 4.32
C LEU A 174 -12.27 -43.59 3.27
N VAL A 175 -12.23 -43.22 1.98
CA VAL A 175 -12.27 -44.14 0.83
C VAL A 175 -10.86 -44.44 0.27
N GLY A 176 -9.79 -43.96 0.92
CA GLY A 176 -8.38 -44.33 0.65
C GLY A 176 -7.53 -43.36 -0.14
N GLN A 177 -7.90 -42.09 -0.22
CA GLN A 177 -7.06 -41.04 -0.79
C GLN A 177 -6.68 -40.02 0.30
N ALA A 178 -5.39 -39.84 0.58
CA ALA A 178 -4.91 -38.80 1.48
C ALA A 178 -4.97 -37.46 0.79
N VAL A 179 -5.83 -36.54 1.28
CA VAL A 179 -5.93 -35.15 0.80
C VAL A 179 -5.65 -34.22 1.96
N GLU A 180 -4.53 -33.51 1.90
CA GLU A 180 -4.17 -32.53 2.93
C GLU A 180 -4.81 -31.18 2.56
N VAL A 181 -5.88 -30.79 3.27
CA VAL A 181 -6.56 -29.51 3.05
C VAL A 181 -6.33 -28.61 4.27
N PRO A 182 -5.68 -27.47 4.10
CA PRO A 182 -5.39 -26.55 5.19
C PRO A 182 -6.69 -25.97 5.79
N VAL A 183 -6.64 -25.55 7.04
CA VAL A 183 -7.73 -24.78 7.65
C VAL A 183 -7.68 -23.35 7.12
N LEU A 184 -8.84 -22.80 6.76
CA LEU A 184 -8.95 -21.39 6.37
C LEU A 184 -8.97 -20.54 7.65
N GLU A 185 -7.94 -19.70 7.81
CA GLU A 185 -7.81 -18.76 8.93
C GLU A 185 -8.08 -17.33 8.44
N SER A 186 -8.71 -16.51 9.30
CA SER A 186 -8.92 -15.08 8.99
C SER A 186 -7.59 -14.32 9.03
N VAL A 187 -7.50 -13.28 8.23
CA VAL A 187 -6.43 -12.28 8.38
C VAL A 187 -6.75 -11.41 9.60
N SER A 188 -5.78 -11.16 10.46
CA SER A 188 -6.00 -10.32 11.64
C SER A 188 -6.21 -8.85 11.24
N THR A 189 -7.02 -8.14 12.03
CA THR A 189 -7.30 -6.70 11.82
C THR A 189 -6.02 -5.89 11.85
N GLU A 190 -5.08 -6.24 12.72
CA GLU A 190 -3.77 -5.60 12.84
C GLU A 190 -2.95 -5.77 11.55
N SER A 191 -2.93 -6.98 11.00
CA SER A 191 -2.20 -7.23 9.73
C SER A 191 -2.82 -6.47 8.56
N ILE A 192 -4.16 -6.31 8.55
CA ILE A 192 -4.86 -5.52 7.54
C ILE A 192 -4.50 -4.03 7.69
N ALA A 193 -4.47 -3.50 8.91
CA ALA A 193 -4.10 -2.12 9.18
C ALA A 193 -2.64 -1.85 8.81
N ASP A 194 -1.71 -2.74 9.16
CA ASP A 194 -0.29 -2.64 8.77
C ASP A 194 -0.12 -2.63 7.25
N TYR A 195 -0.89 -3.45 6.55
CA TYR A 195 -0.92 -3.43 5.09
C TYR A 195 -1.46 -2.10 4.55
N ALA A 196 -2.56 -1.59 5.12
CA ALA A 196 -3.17 -0.33 4.70
C ALA A 196 -2.20 0.85 4.85
N VAL A 197 -1.49 0.95 5.98
CA VAL A 197 -0.43 1.96 6.21
C VAL A 197 0.65 1.89 5.14
N ASN A 198 1.17 0.67 4.88
CA ASN A 198 2.22 0.50 3.88
C ASN A 198 1.76 0.85 2.47
N ALA A 199 0.55 0.45 2.08
CA ALA A 199 -0.05 0.78 0.79
C ALA A 199 -0.29 2.29 0.64
N TYR A 200 -0.81 2.93 1.71
CA TYR A 200 -1.04 4.36 1.75
C TYR A 200 0.24 5.16 1.49
N PHE A 201 1.29 4.95 2.29
CA PHE A 201 2.54 5.67 2.13
C PHE A 201 3.27 5.35 0.82
N SER A 202 3.15 4.13 0.31
CA SER A 202 3.69 3.79 -1.01
C SER A 202 2.99 4.56 -2.13
N THR A 203 1.66 4.72 -2.05
CA THR A 203 0.87 5.49 -3.01
C THR A 203 1.14 6.98 -2.88
N LEU A 204 1.23 7.50 -1.65
CA LEU A 204 1.54 8.89 -1.35
C LEU A 204 2.91 9.28 -1.91
N ALA A 205 3.94 8.46 -1.65
CA ALA A 205 5.29 8.69 -2.19
C ALA A 205 5.31 8.75 -3.72
N GLY A 206 4.59 7.83 -4.38
CA GLY A 206 4.43 7.87 -5.84
C GLY A 206 3.75 9.15 -6.35
N ASN A 207 2.73 9.60 -5.64
CA ASN A 207 2.02 10.84 -5.96
C ASN A 207 2.88 12.08 -5.69
N GLU A 208 3.65 12.12 -4.59
CA GLU A 208 4.59 13.21 -4.29
C GLU A 208 5.61 13.40 -5.42
N ILE A 209 6.23 12.31 -5.89
CA ILE A 209 7.16 12.33 -7.02
C ILE A 209 6.52 13.00 -8.25
N ILE A 210 5.30 12.57 -8.61
CA ILE A 210 4.57 13.10 -9.77
C ILE A 210 4.26 14.59 -9.59
N GLN A 211 3.86 15.01 -8.41
CA GLN A 211 3.49 16.40 -8.15
C GLN A 211 4.71 17.32 -8.11
N ARG A 212 5.83 16.88 -7.53
CA ARG A 212 7.10 17.62 -7.56
C ARG A 212 7.57 17.84 -9.00
N ASP A 213 7.59 16.79 -9.81
CA ASP A 213 7.97 16.90 -11.23
C ASP A 213 7.11 17.92 -11.99
N ARG A 214 5.80 17.92 -11.75
CA ARG A 214 4.88 18.88 -12.41
C ARG A 214 5.15 20.30 -11.99
N LEU A 215 5.34 20.57 -10.70
CA LEU A 215 5.57 21.92 -10.18
C LEU A 215 6.93 22.46 -10.59
N MET A 216 7.95 21.63 -10.65
CA MET A 216 9.29 22.01 -11.11
C MET A 216 9.34 22.27 -12.62
N SER A 217 8.63 21.47 -13.43
CA SER A 217 8.62 21.66 -14.88
C SER A 217 7.78 22.87 -15.34
N SER A 218 6.93 23.42 -14.46
CA SER A 218 6.11 24.61 -14.73
C SER A 218 6.80 25.92 -14.33
N THR A 219 8.02 25.85 -13.85
CA THR A 219 8.85 26.96 -13.40
C THR A 219 9.91 27.34 -14.41
#